data_0419ff1f7d7b9af3b6d82093d09f7b8f
#
_entry.id   0419ff1f7d7b9af3b6d82093d09f7b8f
#
_cell.length_a   1.000
_cell.length_b   1.000
_cell.length_c   1.000
_cell.angle_alpha   90.00
_cell.angle_beta   90.00
_cell.angle_gamma   90.00
#
_symmetry.space_group_name_H-M   'P 1'
#
loop_
_entity.id
_entity.type
_entity.pdbx_description
1 polymer ?
#
loop_
_entity_poly.entity_id
_entity_poly.type
_entity_poly.pdbx_seq_one_letter_code
_entity_poly.pdbx_strand_id
1 'polypeptide(L)'
;PARNVEVSAVFTANAYSITVVQPANGTVSASKLSAFFGEAVELTAVPDEGYELSHYVVNGAANNGGTFTMPARDVIVTAVFTKVAEPSVNLALNATIYYSNKKYPDYAKNGPQHAFDGKMSDPEADKWHASGINGWVAFDIHTPVANPILKIYHAGSAGEVSNLNTSSWDVYILNERYLTEEAYFNMDRSTQNRVCQIAWFWKRIHVTTGNTADISIDHIDMPEARRLFKINMRKTNQTGYPYYLNVYEIEMYAGN
;
A
#
# COMPACT_ATOMS: atom_id res chain seq x y z
N PRO A 1 53.43 37.78 57.04
CA PRO A 1 52.07 37.35 57.16
C PRO A 1 51.82 36.39 56.01
N ALA A 2 51.37 35.15 56.34
CA ALA A 2 50.95 34.22 55.36
C ALA A 2 49.61 34.74 54.70
N ARG A 3 49.55 34.89 53.38
CA ARG A 3 48.38 35.25 52.66
C ARG A 3 47.63 33.96 52.27
N ASN A 4 46.34 33.92 52.50
CA ASN A 4 45.53 32.87 51.92
C ASN A 4 45.50 33.06 50.38
N VAL A 5 45.81 32.04 49.67
CA VAL A 5 45.70 31.98 48.19
C VAL A 5 44.45 31.17 47.88
N GLU A 6 43.46 31.79 47.20
CA GLU A 6 42.31 31.11 46.66
C GLU A 6 42.63 30.66 45.22
N VAL A 7 42.48 29.38 44.94
CA VAL A 7 42.70 28.79 43.59
C VAL A 7 41.34 28.33 43.09
N SER A 8 40.91 28.87 41.96
CA SER A 8 39.70 28.40 41.23
C SER A 8 40.10 27.83 39.88
N ALA A 9 39.42 26.75 39.47
CA ALA A 9 39.56 26.21 38.15
C ALA A 9 38.23 26.36 37.40
N VAL A 10 38.29 26.78 36.14
CA VAL A 10 37.16 26.87 35.25
C VAL A 10 37.27 25.73 34.23
N PHE A 11 36.25 24.89 34.18
CA PHE A 11 36.16 23.79 33.21
C PHE A 11 35.16 24.16 32.15
N THR A 12 35.50 23.91 30.88
CA THR A 12 34.58 24.03 29.74
C THR A 12 34.20 22.63 29.30
N ALA A 13 32.91 22.39 29.16
CA ALA A 13 32.43 21.11 28.63
C ALA A 13 32.80 20.95 27.15
N ASN A 14 33.31 19.78 26.78
CA ASN A 14 33.58 19.45 25.38
C ASN A 14 32.32 18.93 24.69
N ALA A 15 31.93 19.51 23.57
CA ALA A 15 30.93 18.97 22.68
C ALA A 15 31.57 17.94 21.73
N TYR A 16 30.87 16.83 21.49
CA TYR A 16 31.27 15.80 20.57
C TYR A 16 30.37 15.84 19.34
N SER A 17 30.91 15.49 18.16
CA SER A 17 30.18 15.54 16.89
C SER A 17 29.30 14.30 16.68
N ILE A 18 28.21 14.49 15.91
CA ILE A 18 27.30 13.44 15.48
C ILE A 18 27.26 13.45 13.95
N THR A 19 27.83 12.42 13.35
CA THR A 19 27.84 12.24 11.90
C THR A 19 26.67 11.33 11.52
N VAL A 20 25.74 11.84 10.70
CA VAL A 20 24.60 11.07 10.19
C VAL A 20 24.96 10.55 8.81
N VAL A 21 25.01 9.20 8.67
CA VAL A 21 25.22 8.50 7.40
C VAL A 21 23.87 8.04 6.86
N GLN A 22 23.51 8.52 5.68
CA GLN A 22 22.23 8.13 5.07
C GLN A 22 22.26 6.67 4.64
N PRO A 23 21.26 5.87 5.04
CA PRO A 23 21.13 4.47 4.66
C PRO A 23 20.51 4.33 3.26
N ALA A 24 20.48 3.09 2.73
CA ALA A 24 19.60 2.73 1.63
C ALA A 24 18.17 2.50 2.12
N ASN A 25 17.17 2.72 1.25
CA ASN A 25 15.74 2.41 1.47
C ASN A 25 15.06 3.27 2.55
N GLY A 26 15.53 4.51 2.71
CA GLY A 26 14.94 5.49 3.61
C GLY A 26 15.93 6.56 4.03
N THR A 27 15.51 7.44 4.92
CA THR A 27 16.34 8.51 5.46
C THR A 27 16.41 8.46 6.98
N VAL A 28 17.50 8.99 7.55
CA VAL A 28 17.65 9.12 9.00
C VAL A 28 18.14 10.52 9.33
N SER A 29 17.68 11.06 10.46
CA SER A 29 18.13 12.33 11.01
C SER A 29 18.35 12.25 12.52
N ALA A 30 19.17 13.14 13.05
CA ALA A 30 19.36 13.33 14.48
C ALA A 30 18.89 14.74 14.88
N SER A 31 18.31 14.88 16.07
CA SER A 31 17.84 16.16 16.60
C SER A 31 18.95 17.20 16.79
N LYS A 32 20.22 16.75 16.88
CA LYS A 32 21.43 17.56 17.03
C LYS A 32 22.56 16.96 16.22
N LEU A 33 23.47 17.79 15.71
CA LEU A 33 24.72 17.36 15.06
C LEU A 33 25.94 17.44 15.98
N SER A 34 25.78 17.95 17.20
CA SER A 34 26.75 17.91 18.29
C SER A 34 26.02 17.95 19.64
N ALA A 35 26.59 17.32 20.66
CA ALA A 35 26.03 17.31 22.00
C ALA A 35 27.16 17.16 23.06
N PHE A 36 26.86 17.57 24.28
CA PHE A 36 27.75 17.34 25.42
C PHE A 36 27.58 15.91 25.97
N PHE A 37 28.63 15.41 26.61
CA PHE A 37 28.54 14.12 27.31
C PHE A 37 27.30 14.05 28.22
N GLY A 38 26.54 12.97 28.11
CA GLY A 38 25.36 12.75 28.93
C GLY A 38 24.05 13.35 28.36
N GLU A 39 24.13 14.17 27.31
CA GLU A 39 22.90 14.70 26.67
C GLU A 39 22.17 13.61 25.87
N ALA A 40 20.84 13.69 25.89
CA ALA A 40 19.99 12.86 25.03
C ALA A 40 19.93 13.43 23.60
N VAL A 41 19.99 12.53 22.63
CA VAL A 41 19.84 12.82 21.20
C VAL A 41 18.75 11.93 20.62
N GLU A 42 17.76 12.54 19.97
CA GLU A 42 16.66 11.84 19.32
C GLU A 42 17.00 11.55 17.86
N LEU A 43 16.58 10.39 17.38
CA LEU A 43 16.73 9.93 16.01
C LEU A 43 15.36 9.79 15.37
N THR A 44 15.24 10.24 14.13
CA THR A 44 14.03 10.09 13.32
C THR A 44 14.41 9.39 12.03
N ALA A 45 13.64 8.36 11.66
CA ALA A 45 13.81 7.64 10.40
C ALA A 45 12.52 7.69 9.58
N VAL A 46 12.67 7.83 8.26
CA VAL A 46 11.55 7.79 7.31
C VAL A 46 11.88 6.70 6.28
N PRO A 47 11.21 5.54 6.34
CA PRO A 47 11.37 4.47 5.35
C PRO A 47 10.90 4.91 3.96
N ASP A 48 11.52 4.37 2.91
CA ASP A 48 10.99 4.42 1.55
C ASP A 48 9.79 3.48 1.42
N GLU A 49 9.01 3.64 0.35
CA GLU A 49 7.84 2.80 0.07
C GLU A 49 8.22 1.30 0.00
N GLY A 50 7.48 0.47 0.70
CA GLY A 50 7.74 -0.98 0.80
C GLY A 50 8.83 -1.37 1.80
N TYR A 51 9.32 -0.44 2.61
CA TYR A 51 10.30 -0.69 3.67
C TYR A 51 9.77 -0.25 5.04
N GLU A 52 10.32 -0.81 6.08
CA GLU A 52 10.09 -0.43 7.48
C GLU A 52 11.41 -0.25 8.23
N LEU A 53 11.40 0.58 9.26
CA LEU A 53 12.57 0.74 10.12
C LEU A 53 12.78 -0.54 10.95
N SER A 54 13.92 -1.21 10.74
CA SER A 54 14.34 -2.31 11.60
C SER A 54 14.93 -1.78 12.91
N HIS A 55 15.96 -0.95 12.81
CA HIS A 55 16.62 -0.34 13.97
C HIS A 55 17.55 0.79 13.53
N TYR A 56 17.89 1.66 14.47
CA TYR A 56 19.02 2.60 14.30
C TYR A 56 20.33 1.91 14.62
N VAL A 57 21.41 2.46 14.10
CA VAL A 57 22.77 2.03 14.43
C VAL A 57 23.56 3.22 14.97
N VAL A 58 24.07 3.10 16.18
CA VAL A 58 24.90 4.13 16.85
C VAL A 58 26.28 3.54 17.13
N ASN A 59 27.31 4.08 16.48
CA ASN A 59 28.68 3.57 16.55
C ASN A 59 28.80 2.06 16.29
N GLY A 60 28.03 1.53 15.32
CA GLY A 60 28.02 0.12 14.96
C GLY A 60 27.14 -0.79 15.86
N ALA A 61 26.52 -0.26 16.91
CA ALA A 61 25.61 -0.99 17.77
C ALA A 61 24.15 -0.70 17.43
N ALA A 62 23.30 -1.73 17.45
CA ALA A 62 21.87 -1.60 17.24
C ALA A 62 21.20 -0.79 18.36
N ASN A 63 20.28 0.10 17.99
CA ASN A 63 19.47 0.93 18.88
C ASN A 63 18.01 0.89 18.43
N ASN A 64 17.14 0.31 19.24
CA ASN A 64 15.71 0.17 18.94
C ASN A 64 14.85 1.28 19.54
N GLY A 65 15.43 2.16 20.36
CA GLY A 65 14.69 3.16 21.14
C GLY A 65 14.51 4.52 20.46
N GLY A 66 15.14 4.77 19.34
CA GLY A 66 15.08 6.09 18.67
C GLY A 66 15.74 7.22 19.44
N THR A 67 16.46 6.93 20.53
CA THR A 67 17.22 7.90 21.33
C THR A 67 18.53 7.26 21.82
N PHE A 68 19.56 8.07 22.00
CA PHE A 68 20.79 7.64 22.69
C PHE A 68 21.33 8.77 23.56
N THR A 69 22.14 8.38 24.57
CA THR A 69 22.86 9.33 25.41
C THR A 69 24.26 9.55 24.83
N MET A 70 24.66 10.81 24.66
CA MET A 70 25.94 11.19 24.06
C MET A 70 27.12 10.69 24.89
N PRO A 71 27.96 9.81 24.34
CA PRO A 71 29.18 9.37 25.03
C PRO A 71 30.28 10.46 24.98
N ALA A 72 31.36 10.27 25.76
CA ALA A 72 32.52 11.16 25.73
C ALA A 72 33.40 10.93 24.48
N ARG A 73 32.81 10.88 23.30
CA ARG A 73 33.44 10.71 21.97
C ARG A 73 32.47 11.03 20.85
N ASP A 74 33.00 11.27 19.65
CA ASP A 74 32.23 11.43 18.44
C ASP A 74 31.37 10.17 18.11
N VAL A 75 30.23 10.40 17.51
CA VAL A 75 29.21 9.36 17.22
C VAL A 75 28.88 9.32 15.73
N ILE A 76 28.81 8.14 15.17
CA ILE A 76 28.27 7.88 13.83
C ILE A 76 26.89 7.23 13.98
N VAL A 77 25.90 7.78 13.30
CA VAL A 77 24.51 7.30 13.31
C VAL A 77 24.09 6.94 11.90
N THR A 78 23.39 5.82 11.76
CA THR A 78 22.65 5.43 10.56
C THR A 78 21.39 4.65 10.97
N ALA A 79 20.63 4.15 10.01
CA ALA A 79 19.48 3.27 10.24
C ALA A 79 19.57 2.04 9.32
N VAL A 80 18.86 0.98 9.70
CA VAL A 80 18.66 -0.21 8.88
C VAL A 80 17.18 -0.33 8.58
N PHE A 81 16.83 -0.37 7.30
CA PHE A 81 15.48 -0.62 6.83
C PHE A 81 15.38 -2.04 6.28
N THR A 82 14.29 -2.72 6.58
CA THR A 82 13.98 -4.04 6.04
C THR A 82 12.80 -3.94 5.09
N LYS A 83 12.82 -4.72 4.02
CA LYS A 83 11.68 -4.80 3.12
C LYS A 83 10.50 -5.40 3.88
N VAL A 84 9.35 -4.72 3.81
CA VAL A 84 8.10 -5.26 4.35
C VAL A 84 7.80 -6.57 3.63
N ALA A 85 7.54 -7.63 4.39
CA ALA A 85 7.18 -8.91 3.80
C ALA A 85 5.86 -8.74 3.02
N GLU A 86 5.87 -9.07 1.73
CA GLU A 86 4.64 -9.12 0.94
C GLU A 86 3.69 -10.13 1.61
N PRO A 87 2.41 -9.77 1.80
CA PRO A 87 1.42 -10.71 2.30
C PRO A 87 1.37 -11.95 1.41
N SER A 88 1.45 -13.13 1.98
CA SER A 88 1.68 -14.38 1.22
C SER A 88 0.41 -15.03 0.67
N VAL A 89 -0.77 -14.59 1.09
CA VAL A 89 -2.05 -15.20 0.71
C VAL A 89 -2.91 -14.20 -0.07
N ASN A 90 -3.11 -14.45 -1.36
CA ASN A 90 -4.06 -13.69 -2.17
C ASN A 90 -5.50 -14.08 -1.79
N LEU A 91 -6.17 -13.23 -1.01
CA LEU A 91 -7.56 -13.42 -0.56
C LEU A 91 -8.57 -13.29 -1.68
N ALA A 92 -8.22 -12.63 -2.79
CA ALA A 92 -9.09 -12.46 -3.94
C ALA A 92 -9.00 -13.63 -4.95
N LEU A 93 -8.08 -14.57 -4.74
CA LEU A 93 -7.96 -15.74 -5.61
C LEU A 93 -9.26 -16.56 -5.62
N ASN A 94 -9.82 -16.79 -6.80
CA ASN A 94 -11.11 -17.46 -7.00
C ASN A 94 -12.31 -16.74 -6.34
N ALA A 95 -12.27 -15.42 -6.24
CA ALA A 95 -13.38 -14.63 -5.72
C ALA A 95 -14.70 -14.93 -6.45
N THR A 96 -15.80 -14.94 -5.71
CA THR A 96 -17.13 -15.09 -6.31
C THR A 96 -17.59 -13.79 -6.96
N ILE A 97 -17.74 -13.79 -8.29
CA ILE A 97 -18.23 -12.63 -9.03
C ILE A 97 -19.74 -12.56 -8.92
N TYR A 98 -20.28 -11.47 -8.37
CA TYR A 98 -21.70 -11.21 -8.27
C TYR A 98 -22.27 -10.54 -9.52
N TYR A 99 -21.61 -9.48 -10.00
CA TYR A 99 -22.06 -8.77 -11.18
C TYR A 99 -20.92 -7.96 -11.81
N SER A 100 -20.99 -7.79 -13.13
CA SER A 100 -20.19 -6.83 -13.87
C SER A 100 -21.05 -6.09 -14.90
N ASN A 101 -20.81 -4.80 -15.10
CA ASN A 101 -21.62 -3.95 -15.97
C ASN A 101 -21.20 -3.95 -17.43
N LYS A 102 -20.15 -4.66 -17.80
CA LYS A 102 -19.60 -4.63 -19.16
C LYS A 102 -20.00 -5.85 -19.99
N LYS A 103 -20.20 -5.61 -21.30
CA LYS A 103 -20.28 -6.66 -22.29
C LYS A 103 -18.86 -7.04 -22.73
N TYR A 104 -18.63 -8.33 -22.86
CA TYR A 104 -17.35 -8.92 -23.26
C TYR A 104 -17.48 -9.49 -24.66
N PRO A 105 -16.41 -9.44 -25.47
CA PRO A 105 -16.40 -10.14 -26.76
C PRO A 105 -16.68 -11.64 -26.60
N ASP A 106 -16.04 -12.26 -25.60
CA ASP A 106 -16.27 -13.63 -25.17
C ASP A 106 -16.17 -13.72 -23.65
N TYR A 107 -17.28 -13.94 -22.95
CA TYR A 107 -17.30 -13.99 -21.48
C TYR A 107 -16.45 -15.14 -20.94
N ALA A 108 -16.40 -16.28 -21.65
CA ALA A 108 -15.61 -17.43 -21.24
C ALA A 108 -14.10 -17.17 -21.27
N LYS A 109 -13.64 -16.26 -22.16
CA LYS A 109 -12.22 -15.91 -22.30
C LYS A 109 -11.83 -14.59 -21.66
N ASN A 110 -12.75 -13.63 -21.60
CA ASN A 110 -12.44 -12.25 -21.26
C ASN A 110 -13.31 -11.69 -20.12
N GLY A 111 -14.05 -12.52 -19.43
CA GLY A 111 -14.91 -12.13 -18.33
C GLY A 111 -14.13 -11.69 -17.10
N PRO A 112 -14.79 -11.02 -16.12
CA PRO A 112 -14.13 -10.49 -14.93
C PRO A 112 -13.53 -11.58 -14.02
N GLN A 113 -13.95 -12.84 -14.14
CA GLN A 113 -13.40 -13.96 -13.38
C GLN A 113 -11.92 -14.17 -13.67
N HIS A 114 -11.43 -13.81 -14.87
CA HIS A 114 -10.03 -13.92 -15.25
C HIS A 114 -9.11 -12.90 -14.56
N ALA A 115 -9.67 -11.90 -13.90
CA ALA A 115 -8.88 -11.03 -13.02
C ALA A 115 -8.75 -11.56 -11.58
N PHE A 116 -9.18 -12.81 -11.31
CA PHE A 116 -9.19 -13.40 -9.97
C PHE A 116 -8.80 -14.88 -9.98
N ASP A 117 -8.24 -15.39 -11.07
CA ASP A 117 -7.94 -16.83 -11.25
C ASP A 117 -6.45 -17.19 -11.09
N GLY A 118 -5.61 -16.20 -10.84
CA GLY A 118 -4.16 -16.39 -10.66
C GLY A 118 -3.39 -16.67 -11.94
N LYS A 119 -3.98 -16.40 -13.12
CA LYS A 119 -3.38 -16.68 -14.41
C LYS A 119 -3.06 -15.41 -15.18
N MET A 120 -1.88 -15.35 -15.75
CA MET A 120 -1.43 -14.20 -16.55
C MET A 120 -0.60 -14.65 -17.79
N SER A 121 -0.70 -15.93 -18.17
CA SER A 121 0.19 -16.51 -19.18
C SER A 121 -0.33 -16.37 -20.61
N ASP A 122 -1.66 -16.18 -20.80
CA ASP A 122 -2.27 -16.04 -22.12
C ASP A 122 -2.91 -14.64 -22.26
N PRO A 123 -2.27 -13.71 -23.01
CA PRO A 123 -2.77 -12.36 -23.21
C PRO A 123 -4.10 -12.31 -23.99
N GLU A 124 -4.53 -13.40 -24.60
CA GLU A 124 -5.81 -13.49 -25.30
C GLU A 124 -6.97 -13.98 -24.41
N ALA A 125 -6.63 -14.73 -23.34
CA ALA A 125 -7.64 -15.40 -22.50
C ALA A 125 -7.54 -15.06 -21.00
N ASP A 126 -6.34 -14.84 -20.44
CA ASP A 126 -6.14 -14.67 -19.00
C ASP A 126 -6.27 -13.21 -18.57
N LYS A 127 -7.38 -12.54 -18.97
CA LYS A 127 -7.62 -11.15 -18.58
C LYS A 127 -9.10 -10.78 -18.52
N TRP A 128 -9.44 -9.85 -17.66
CA TRP A 128 -10.68 -9.11 -17.76
C TRP A 128 -10.54 -8.06 -18.87
N HIS A 129 -11.11 -8.35 -20.05
CA HIS A 129 -11.11 -7.45 -21.20
C HIS A 129 -12.52 -7.00 -21.54
N ALA A 130 -12.77 -5.71 -21.56
CA ALA A 130 -14.08 -5.16 -21.90
C ALA A 130 -13.97 -3.89 -22.74
N SER A 131 -14.92 -3.69 -23.65
CA SER A 131 -15.00 -2.47 -24.46
C SER A 131 -15.40 -1.26 -23.63
N GLY A 132 -14.70 -0.14 -23.81
CA GLY A 132 -14.96 1.14 -23.17
C GLY A 132 -14.38 1.25 -21.75
N ILE A 133 -14.56 2.43 -21.18
CA ILE A 133 -14.18 2.79 -19.81
C ILE A 133 -15.36 2.65 -18.84
N ASN A 134 -15.13 2.85 -17.52
CA ASN A 134 -16.14 2.66 -16.46
C ASN A 134 -16.66 1.24 -16.37
N GLY A 135 -15.77 0.26 -16.52
CA GLY A 135 -16.07 -1.14 -16.24
C GLY A 135 -15.96 -1.42 -14.74
N TRP A 136 -16.98 -2.04 -14.13
CA TRP A 136 -16.92 -2.42 -12.73
C TRP A 136 -17.34 -3.86 -12.51
N VAL A 137 -16.81 -4.43 -11.43
CA VAL A 137 -17.13 -5.78 -10.96
C VAL A 137 -17.38 -5.74 -9.46
N ALA A 138 -18.41 -6.45 -8.98
CA ALA A 138 -18.67 -6.72 -7.57
C ALA A 138 -18.32 -8.17 -7.27
N PHE A 139 -17.52 -8.40 -6.23
CA PHE A 139 -16.96 -9.71 -5.90
C PHE A 139 -16.81 -9.91 -4.39
N ASP A 140 -16.87 -11.18 -3.99
CA ASP A 140 -16.68 -11.65 -2.61
C ASP A 140 -15.39 -12.44 -2.50
N ILE A 141 -14.50 -12.02 -1.62
CA ILE A 141 -13.22 -12.68 -1.31
C ILE A 141 -13.34 -13.78 -0.25
N HIS A 142 -14.55 -14.09 0.21
CA HIS A 142 -14.91 -15.12 1.19
C HIS A 142 -14.40 -14.88 2.61
N THR A 143 -13.23 -14.29 2.79
CA THR A 143 -12.60 -14.00 4.08
C THR A 143 -12.63 -12.48 4.35
N PRO A 144 -13.29 -12.01 5.42
CA PRO A 144 -13.26 -10.59 5.75
C PRO A 144 -11.85 -10.08 6.02
N VAL A 145 -11.51 -8.93 5.47
CA VAL A 145 -10.20 -8.28 5.65
C VAL A 145 -10.39 -6.82 6.05
N ALA A 146 -9.57 -6.36 7.00
CA ALA A 146 -9.40 -4.94 7.35
C ALA A 146 -8.12 -4.39 6.71
N ASN A 147 -8.10 -3.11 6.42
CA ASN A 147 -6.96 -2.40 5.81
C ASN A 147 -6.30 -3.17 4.66
N PRO A 148 -7.07 -3.64 3.64
CA PRO A 148 -6.53 -4.52 2.62
C PRO A 148 -5.46 -3.81 1.77
N ILE A 149 -4.50 -4.60 1.31
CA ILE A 149 -3.57 -4.21 0.26
C ILE A 149 -4.15 -4.75 -1.05
N LEU A 150 -4.48 -3.85 -1.97
CA LEU A 150 -4.98 -4.16 -3.30
C LEU A 150 -3.83 -4.09 -4.30
N LYS A 151 -3.58 -5.16 -5.03
CA LYS A 151 -2.59 -5.22 -6.10
C LYS A 151 -3.29 -5.52 -7.42
N ILE A 152 -3.01 -4.73 -8.45
CA ILE A 152 -3.62 -4.88 -9.77
C ILE A 152 -2.51 -5.03 -10.81
N TYR A 153 -2.62 -6.08 -11.60
CA TYR A 153 -1.77 -6.33 -12.75
C TYR A 153 -2.47 -5.82 -14.01
N HIS A 154 -1.89 -4.81 -14.61
CA HIS A 154 -2.40 -4.15 -15.81
C HIS A 154 -1.81 -4.78 -17.08
N ALA A 155 -2.23 -4.32 -18.24
CA ALA A 155 -1.84 -4.83 -19.56
C ALA A 155 -0.30 -5.00 -19.72
N GLY A 156 0.47 -4.00 -19.32
CA GLY A 156 1.93 -4.02 -19.42
C GLY A 156 2.60 -5.15 -18.62
N SER A 157 2.00 -5.59 -17.51
CA SER A 157 2.54 -6.68 -16.68
C SER A 157 2.59 -8.04 -17.39
N ALA A 158 1.71 -8.22 -18.39
CA ALA A 158 1.64 -9.45 -19.22
C ALA A 158 2.26 -9.24 -20.60
N GLY A 159 3.07 -8.20 -20.80
CA GLY A 159 3.79 -7.96 -22.05
C GLY A 159 3.00 -7.22 -23.13
N GLU A 160 1.78 -6.75 -22.84
CA GLU A 160 1.09 -5.79 -23.69
C GLU A 160 1.71 -4.39 -23.57
N VAL A 161 1.33 -3.47 -24.46
CA VAL A 161 1.82 -2.09 -24.37
C VAL A 161 1.24 -1.37 -23.16
N SER A 162 2.05 -0.70 -22.35
CA SER A 162 1.64 -0.04 -21.11
C SER A 162 0.62 1.10 -21.29
N ASN A 163 0.40 1.59 -22.53
CA ASN A 163 -0.69 2.53 -22.79
C ASN A 163 -2.10 1.91 -22.65
N LEU A 164 -2.21 0.57 -22.61
CA LEU A 164 -3.45 -0.15 -22.31
C LEU A 164 -3.71 -0.29 -20.81
N ASN A 165 -2.75 0.08 -19.95
CA ASN A 165 -2.92 0.02 -18.50
C ASN A 165 -4.11 0.85 -18.03
N THR A 166 -4.82 0.34 -17.03
CA THR A 166 -5.83 1.11 -16.32
C THR A 166 -5.16 2.23 -15.54
N SER A 167 -5.60 3.47 -15.75
CA SER A 167 -4.99 4.64 -15.13
C SER A 167 -5.76 5.19 -13.93
N SER A 168 -7.02 4.78 -13.74
CA SER A 168 -7.81 5.27 -12.61
C SER A 168 -8.90 4.27 -12.22
N TRP A 169 -9.06 4.06 -10.92
CA TRP A 169 -10.12 3.21 -10.36
C TRP A 169 -10.61 3.70 -9.01
N ASP A 170 -11.79 3.23 -8.64
CA ASP A 170 -12.40 3.42 -7.33
C ASP A 170 -12.68 2.05 -6.69
N VAL A 171 -12.51 1.95 -5.37
CA VAL A 171 -12.90 0.78 -4.58
C VAL A 171 -14.05 1.13 -3.66
N TYR A 172 -15.02 0.22 -3.58
CA TYR A 172 -16.25 0.38 -2.81
C TYR A 172 -16.50 -0.85 -1.94
N ILE A 173 -17.16 -0.61 -0.81
CA ILE A 173 -17.79 -1.62 0.06
C ILE A 173 -19.29 -1.32 0.17
N LEU A 174 -20.08 -2.24 0.74
CA LEU A 174 -21.46 -1.93 1.07
C LEU A 174 -21.54 -0.75 2.06
N ASN A 175 -22.52 0.10 1.83
CA ASN A 175 -22.87 1.17 2.75
C ASN A 175 -23.80 0.62 3.83
N GLU A 176 -23.24 0.23 4.95
CA GLU A 176 -23.99 -0.42 6.04
C GLU A 176 -25.10 0.42 6.66
N ARG A 177 -25.13 1.71 6.38
CA ARG A 177 -26.29 2.56 6.71
C ARG A 177 -27.57 2.08 6.02
N TYR A 178 -27.44 1.43 4.85
CA TYR A 178 -28.56 1.00 4.02
C TYR A 178 -28.68 -0.51 3.91
N LEU A 179 -27.57 -1.23 3.94
CA LEU A 179 -27.51 -2.67 3.78
C LEU A 179 -26.22 -3.26 4.37
N THR A 180 -26.34 -4.17 5.35
CA THR A 180 -25.20 -4.90 5.90
C THR A 180 -24.77 -6.05 4.99
N GLU A 181 -23.50 -6.48 5.08
CA GLU A 181 -23.03 -7.66 4.35
C GLU A 181 -23.82 -8.92 4.72
N GLU A 182 -24.17 -9.11 5.99
CA GLU A 182 -24.99 -10.23 6.45
C GLU A 182 -26.36 -10.26 5.75
N ALA A 183 -27.05 -9.13 5.71
CA ALA A 183 -28.33 -9.02 5.01
C ALA A 183 -28.19 -9.26 3.50
N TYR A 184 -27.11 -8.76 2.89
CA TYR A 184 -26.82 -8.99 1.46
C TYR A 184 -26.62 -10.49 1.16
N PHE A 185 -25.82 -11.19 1.97
CA PHE A 185 -25.53 -12.62 1.74
C PHE A 185 -26.74 -13.52 2.01
N ASN A 186 -27.74 -13.06 2.76
CA ASN A 186 -29.00 -13.77 2.98
C ASN A 186 -30.03 -13.55 1.86
N MET A 187 -29.77 -12.70 0.86
CA MET A 187 -30.64 -12.47 -0.29
C MET A 187 -30.45 -13.56 -1.36
N ASP A 188 -31.47 -13.75 -2.20
CA ASP A 188 -31.33 -14.53 -3.42
C ASP A 188 -30.40 -13.85 -4.43
N ARG A 189 -29.84 -14.65 -5.34
CA ARG A 189 -28.85 -14.19 -6.31
C ARG A 189 -29.35 -13.06 -7.21
N SER A 190 -30.61 -13.08 -7.61
CA SER A 190 -31.21 -12.03 -8.46
C SER A 190 -31.25 -10.69 -7.74
N THR A 191 -31.64 -10.72 -6.46
CA THR A 191 -31.65 -9.51 -5.60
C THR A 191 -30.26 -9.00 -5.33
N GLN A 192 -29.29 -9.86 -5.03
CA GLN A 192 -27.87 -9.50 -4.90
C GLN A 192 -27.34 -8.79 -6.14
N ASN A 193 -27.62 -9.33 -7.33
CA ASN A 193 -27.22 -8.74 -8.60
C ASN A 193 -27.84 -7.34 -8.83
N ARG A 194 -29.08 -7.10 -8.39
CA ARG A 194 -29.72 -5.78 -8.46
C ARG A 194 -29.08 -4.79 -7.50
N VAL A 195 -28.75 -5.22 -6.28
CA VAL A 195 -28.02 -4.39 -5.29
C VAL A 195 -26.70 -3.92 -5.86
N CYS A 196 -25.96 -4.78 -6.56
CA CYS A 196 -24.67 -4.41 -7.18
C CYS A 196 -24.78 -3.23 -8.14
N GLN A 197 -25.95 -3.02 -8.76
CA GLN A 197 -26.20 -1.97 -9.76
C GLN A 197 -26.67 -0.65 -9.15
N ILE A 198 -27.09 -0.64 -7.89
CA ILE A 198 -27.70 0.52 -7.23
C ILE A 198 -26.62 1.29 -6.46
N ALA A 199 -26.34 2.52 -6.92
CA ALA A 199 -25.19 3.30 -6.44
C ALA A 199 -25.21 3.59 -4.93
N TRP A 200 -26.35 3.89 -4.32
CA TRP A 200 -26.41 4.27 -2.90
C TRP A 200 -26.12 3.13 -1.91
N PHE A 201 -26.19 1.86 -2.36
CA PHE A 201 -25.76 0.72 -1.54
C PHE A 201 -24.23 0.61 -1.43
N TRP A 202 -23.47 1.43 -2.16
CA TRP A 202 -22.01 1.37 -2.19
C TRP A 202 -21.39 2.64 -1.63
N LYS A 203 -20.48 2.49 -0.68
CA LYS A 203 -19.63 3.53 -0.13
C LYS A 203 -18.26 3.44 -0.76
N ARG A 204 -17.82 4.50 -1.42
CA ARG A 204 -16.44 4.57 -1.94
C ARG A 204 -15.47 4.73 -0.79
N ILE A 205 -14.44 3.89 -0.74
CA ILE A 205 -13.42 3.86 0.30
C ILE A 205 -12.02 4.22 -0.21
N HIS A 206 -11.77 4.04 -1.51
CA HIS A 206 -10.46 4.33 -2.10
C HIS A 206 -10.59 4.85 -3.53
N VAL A 207 -9.60 5.67 -3.96
CA VAL A 207 -9.52 6.26 -5.30
C VAL A 207 -8.07 6.30 -5.73
N THR A 208 -7.77 5.72 -6.90
CA THR A 208 -6.48 5.87 -7.56
C THR A 208 -6.65 6.64 -8.87
N THR A 209 -5.71 7.53 -9.17
CA THR A 209 -5.70 8.33 -10.39
C THR A 209 -4.28 8.48 -10.94
N GLY A 210 -4.16 8.52 -12.27
CA GLY A 210 -2.89 8.79 -12.94
C GLY A 210 -1.88 7.64 -12.87
N ASN A 211 -2.34 6.40 -12.65
CA ASN A 211 -1.46 5.24 -12.66
C ASN A 211 -0.84 5.05 -14.05
N THR A 212 0.47 4.87 -14.09
CA THR A 212 1.24 4.52 -15.29
C THR A 212 2.01 3.21 -15.14
N ALA A 213 2.03 2.63 -13.94
CA ALA A 213 2.73 1.40 -13.64
C ALA A 213 2.03 0.19 -14.24
N ASP A 214 2.80 -0.83 -14.59
CA ASP A 214 2.30 -2.13 -15.07
C ASP A 214 1.69 -2.96 -13.93
N ILE A 215 2.17 -2.75 -12.71
CA ILE A 215 1.62 -3.32 -11.47
C ILE A 215 1.42 -2.17 -10.49
N SER A 216 0.22 -2.04 -9.93
CA SER A 216 -0.08 -1.05 -8.89
C SER A 216 -0.35 -1.71 -7.54
N ILE A 217 -0.01 -1.02 -6.46
CA ILE A 217 -0.25 -1.46 -5.08
C ILE A 217 -0.91 -0.30 -4.34
N ASP A 218 -2.12 -0.52 -3.82
CA ASP A 218 -2.87 0.44 -3.03
C ASP A 218 -3.05 -0.08 -1.60
N HIS A 219 -2.66 0.69 -0.61
CA HIS A 219 -2.98 0.44 0.79
C HIS A 219 -4.31 1.13 1.12
N ILE A 220 -5.35 0.35 1.41
CA ILE A 220 -6.70 0.87 1.63
C ILE A 220 -6.95 1.04 3.12
N ASP A 221 -7.17 2.28 3.57
CA ASP A 221 -7.57 2.57 4.94
C ASP A 221 -9.03 2.18 5.16
N MET A 222 -9.24 1.02 5.76
CA MET A 222 -10.54 0.43 6.05
C MET A 222 -10.45 -0.42 7.33
N PRO A 223 -10.59 0.18 8.52
CA PRO A 223 -10.39 -0.54 9.79
C PRO A 223 -11.43 -1.62 10.07
N GLU A 224 -12.60 -1.54 9.43
CA GLU A 224 -13.65 -2.53 9.56
C GLU A 224 -13.47 -3.65 8.54
N ALA A 225 -13.41 -4.90 9.00
CA ALA A 225 -13.24 -6.06 8.10
C ALA A 225 -14.45 -6.26 7.20
N ARG A 226 -14.21 -6.39 5.90
CA ARG A 226 -15.21 -6.62 4.84
C ARG A 226 -14.73 -7.71 3.90
N ARG A 227 -15.68 -8.37 3.22
CA ARG A 227 -15.40 -9.38 2.21
C ARG A 227 -16.05 -9.12 0.86
N LEU A 228 -17.07 -8.25 0.80
CA LEU A 228 -17.74 -7.86 -0.43
C LEU A 228 -17.22 -6.52 -0.93
N PHE A 229 -16.59 -6.54 -2.08
CA PHE A 229 -15.99 -5.37 -2.72
C PHE A 229 -16.60 -5.10 -4.09
N LYS A 230 -16.49 -3.85 -4.54
CA LYS A 230 -16.74 -3.44 -5.91
C LYS A 230 -15.59 -2.55 -6.37
N ILE A 231 -15.01 -2.89 -7.51
CA ILE A 231 -13.98 -2.07 -8.16
C ILE A 231 -14.53 -1.52 -9.45
N ASN A 232 -14.38 -0.21 -9.66
CA ASN A 232 -14.77 0.48 -10.88
C ASN A 232 -13.52 1.03 -11.58
N MET A 233 -13.16 0.47 -12.71
CA MET A 233 -12.06 0.90 -13.58
C MET A 233 -12.54 2.04 -14.46
N ARG A 234 -12.11 3.28 -14.18
CA ARG A 234 -12.66 4.50 -14.78
C ARG A 234 -11.98 4.91 -16.07
N LYS A 235 -10.67 4.74 -16.17
CA LYS A 235 -9.87 5.22 -17.30
C LYS A 235 -8.76 4.24 -17.63
N THR A 236 -8.28 4.29 -18.87
CA THR A 236 -7.04 3.67 -19.34
C THR A 236 -6.05 4.77 -19.76
N ASN A 237 -4.80 4.41 -20.00
CA ASN A 237 -3.79 5.33 -20.55
C ASN A 237 -3.90 5.53 -22.07
N GLN A 238 -4.87 4.88 -22.72
CA GLN A 238 -5.10 5.04 -24.16
C GLN A 238 -5.47 6.48 -24.53
N THR A 239 -4.86 6.99 -25.59
CA THR A 239 -5.08 8.34 -26.09
C THR A 239 -6.07 8.43 -27.27
N GLY A 240 -6.61 7.28 -27.73
CA GLY A 240 -7.54 7.20 -28.86
C GLY A 240 -8.66 6.18 -28.65
N TYR A 241 -9.79 6.40 -29.35
CA TYR A 241 -10.90 5.44 -29.40
C TYR A 241 -10.60 4.32 -30.42
N PRO A 242 -11.02 3.05 -30.20
CA PRO A 242 -11.80 2.58 -29.07
C PRO A 242 -10.96 2.37 -27.79
N TYR A 243 -11.56 2.65 -26.63
CA TYR A 243 -10.97 2.37 -25.33
C TYR A 243 -11.27 0.94 -24.90
N TYR A 244 -10.30 0.29 -24.28
CA TYR A 244 -10.45 -1.05 -23.72
C TYR A 244 -10.00 -1.08 -22.27
N LEU A 245 -10.71 -1.87 -21.47
CA LEU A 245 -10.29 -2.25 -20.14
C LEU A 245 -9.50 -3.55 -20.25
N ASN A 246 -8.28 -3.56 -19.73
CA ASN A 246 -7.43 -4.75 -19.67
C ASN A 246 -6.85 -4.86 -18.25
N VAL A 247 -7.34 -5.83 -17.49
CA VAL A 247 -6.84 -6.18 -16.16
C VAL A 247 -6.56 -7.67 -16.15
N TYR A 248 -5.32 -8.03 -15.87
CA TYR A 248 -4.88 -9.41 -15.86
C TYR A 248 -5.15 -10.10 -14.54
N GLU A 249 -4.84 -9.43 -13.43
CA GLU A 249 -5.09 -10.00 -12.11
C GLU A 249 -5.39 -8.90 -11.11
N ILE A 250 -6.27 -9.20 -10.16
CA ILE A 250 -6.58 -8.42 -8.97
C ILE A 250 -6.30 -9.30 -7.77
N GLU A 251 -5.30 -8.94 -7.01
CA GLU A 251 -4.94 -9.60 -5.77
C GLU A 251 -5.35 -8.72 -4.59
N MET A 252 -5.77 -9.34 -3.51
CA MET A 252 -6.07 -8.66 -2.26
C MET A 252 -5.44 -9.40 -1.09
N TYR A 253 -4.78 -8.65 -0.22
CA TYR A 253 -4.05 -9.18 0.90
C TYR A 253 -4.50 -8.52 2.20
N ALA A 254 -4.30 -9.19 3.32
CA ALA A 254 -4.46 -8.56 4.62
C ALA A 254 -3.37 -7.49 4.80
N GLY A 255 -3.78 -6.28 5.17
CA GLY A 255 -2.85 -5.25 5.64
C GLY A 255 -2.41 -5.53 7.07
N ASN A 256 -1.31 -4.93 7.48
CA ASN A 256 -0.77 -4.99 8.84
C ASN A 256 -1.52 -4.02 9.77
#